data_acc062f24df6a52302b2f389282507da
#
_entry.id   acc062f24df6a52302b2f389282507da
#
_cell.length_a   1.000
_cell.length_b   1.000
_cell.length_c   1.000
_cell.angle_alpha   90.00
_cell.angle_beta   90.00
_cell.angle_gamma   90.00
#
_symmetry.space_group_name_H-M   'P 1'
#
loop_
_entity.id
_entity.type
_entity.pdbx_description
1 polymer ?
#
loop_
_entity_poly.entity_id
_entity_poly.type
_entity_poly.pdbx_seq_one_letter_code
_entity_poly.pdbx_strand_id
1 'polypeptide(L)'
;MIARATGAALVLLGAALAGLPALTWFTAPTEAAPTDTNGFAASGQLWLLPVLGALVVASGVGLLASRPGRARAVASWAGPLAFAAGLIALGFAVWAGLDPSVTLRVAVDGVTESVPAPVDLAPAAFAAPVVAGLAALVGAGAAWASRRQ
;
A
#
# COMPACT_ATOMS: atom_id res chain seq x y z
N MET A 1 -24.55 11.29 -5.40
CA MET A 1 -24.34 9.97 -4.76
C MET A 1 -22.99 9.35 -5.16
N ILE A 2 -22.58 9.37 -6.41
CA ILE A 2 -21.33 8.75 -6.91
C ILE A 2 -20.08 9.28 -6.18
N ALA A 3 -19.91 10.60 -6.01
CA ALA A 3 -18.72 11.18 -5.35
C ALA A 3 -18.54 10.70 -3.90
N ARG A 4 -19.64 10.51 -3.17
CA ARG A 4 -19.57 9.98 -1.79
C ARG A 4 -19.18 8.51 -1.76
N ALA A 5 -19.71 7.69 -2.66
CA ALA A 5 -19.33 6.28 -2.76
C ALA A 5 -17.84 6.13 -3.14
N THR A 6 -17.37 6.92 -4.11
CA THR A 6 -15.96 6.97 -4.50
C THR A 6 -15.06 7.43 -3.35
N GLY A 7 -15.47 8.47 -2.60
CA GLY A 7 -14.74 8.95 -1.42
C GLY A 7 -14.64 7.88 -0.34
N ALA A 8 -15.74 7.19 -0.02
CA ALA A 8 -15.75 6.09 0.95
C ALA A 8 -14.84 4.93 0.51
N ALA A 9 -14.89 4.55 -0.76
CA ALA A 9 -14.02 3.51 -1.30
C ALA A 9 -12.53 3.88 -1.17
N LEU A 10 -12.15 5.12 -1.49
CA LEU A 10 -10.76 5.59 -1.34
C LEU A 10 -10.32 5.60 0.13
N VAL A 11 -11.19 5.99 1.07
CA VAL A 11 -10.85 5.95 2.51
C VAL A 11 -10.59 4.52 2.96
N LEU A 12 -11.43 3.56 2.58
CA LEU A 12 -11.26 2.16 2.95
C LEU A 12 -9.99 1.55 2.32
N LEU A 13 -9.77 1.78 1.02
CA LEU A 13 -8.58 1.27 0.31
C LEU A 13 -7.30 1.90 0.84
N GLY A 14 -7.30 3.20 1.12
CA GLY A 14 -6.15 3.90 1.67
C GLY A 14 -5.84 3.45 3.10
N ALA A 15 -6.85 3.23 3.95
CA ALA A 15 -6.67 2.69 5.30
C ALA A 15 -6.13 1.26 5.26
N ALA A 16 -6.64 0.41 4.37
CA ALA A 16 -6.12 -0.94 4.15
C ALA A 16 -4.66 -0.89 3.70
N LEU A 17 -4.33 -0.05 2.71
CA LEU A 17 -2.97 0.11 2.20
C LEU A 17 -1.99 0.57 3.29
N ALA A 18 -2.42 1.48 4.17
CA ALA A 18 -1.60 1.95 5.29
C ALA A 18 -1.38 0.88 6.36
N GLY A 19 -2.34 -0.02 6.56
CA GLY A 19 -2.28 -1.08 7.58
C GLY A 19 -1.54 -2.34 7.13
N LEU A 20 -1.53 -2.64 5.82
CA LEU A 20 -0.94 -3.87 5.27
C LEU A 20 0.52 -4.11 5.69
N PRO A 21 1.43 -3.10 5.75
CA PRO A 21 2.81 -3.33 6.19
C PRO A 21 2.95 -3.76 7.65
N ALA A 22 1.94 -3.55 8.49
CA ALA A 22 1.95 -4.02 9.87
C ALA A 22 1.66 -5.53 10.01
N LEU A 23 1.12 -6.15 8.95
CA LEU A 23 0.87 -7.59 8.91
C LEU A 23 2.15 -8.36 8.55
N THR A 24 2.12 -9.67 8.75
CA THR A 24 3.20 -10.57 8.30
C THR A 24 3.27 -10.59 6.78
N TRP A 25 4.42 -10.23 6.22
CA TRP A 25 4.69 -10.23 4.78
C TRP A 25 5.54 -11.41 4.35
N PHE A 26 6.44 -11.85 5.22
CA PHE A 26 7.39 -12.91 4.94
C PHE A 26 7.39 -13.92 6.08
N THR A 27 7.47 -15.19 5.71
CA THR A 27 7.64 -16.32 6.64
C THR A 27 8.93 -17.03 6.27
N ALA A 28 9.80 -17.28 7.26
CA ALA A 28 11.01 -18.04 7.03
C ALA A 28 10.71 -19.54 7.21
N PRO A 29 11.02 -20.40 6.22
CA PRO A 29 10.72 -21.85 6.27
C PRO A 29 11.68 -22.65 7.15
N THR A 30 12.42 -22.04 8.05
CA THR A 30 13.42 -22.73 8.87
C THR A 30 12.89 -23.10 10.25
N GLU A 31 12.98 -24.39 10.62
CA GLU A 31 12.65 -24.92 11.95
C GLU A 31 13.48 -24.27 13.08
N ALA A 32 14.62 -23.63 12.74
CA ALA A 32 15.54 -23.04 13.70
C ALA A 32 15.13 -21.66 14.22
N ALA A 33 14.30 -20.90 13.50
CA ALA A 33 13.74 -19.63 13.95
C ALA A 33 12.51 -19.27 13.10
N PRO A 34 11.27 -19.54 13.56
CA PRO A 34 10.07 -19.05 12.92
C PRO A 34 10.03 -17.53 13.13
N THR A 35 10.59 -16.79 12.21
CA THR A 35 10.54 -15.32 12.22
C THR A 35 9.51 -14.86 11.21
N ASP A 36 8.28 -14.75 11.68
CA ASP A 36 7.28 -13.97 10.99
C ASP A 36 7.75 -12.51 10.94
N THR A 37 8.02 -12.02 9.76
CA THR A 37 8.54 -10.67 9.58
C THR A 37 7.45 -9.80 8.98
N ASN A 38 7.08 -8.73 9.68
CA ASN A 38 6.17 -7.74 9.13
C ASN A 38 6.87 -6.91 8.03
N GLY A 39 6.06 -6.21 7.20
CA GLY A 39 6.59 -5.43 6.08
C GLY A 39 7.60 -4.36 6.51
N PHE A 40 7.42 -3.74 7.68
CA PHE A 40 8.32 -2.69 8.18
C PHE A 40 9.71 -3.20 8.53
N ALA A 41 9.80 -4.41 9.09
CA ALA A 41 11.07 -5.02 9.45
C ALA A 41 11.78 -5.63 8.24
N ALA A 42 11.01 -6.08 7.24
CA ALA A 42 11.54 -6.74 6.06
C ALA A 42 12.20 -5.77 5.06
N SER A 43 11.59 -4.60 4.87
CA SER A 43 12.11 -3.61 3.91
C SER A 43 11.79 -2.19 4.36
N GLY A 44 12.83 -1.36 4.51
CA GLY A 44 12.67 0.06 4.83
C GLY A 44 11.84 0.84 3.80
N GLN A 45 11.67 0.31 2.60
CA GLN A 45 10.89 0.96 1.54
C GLN A 45 9.39 0.75 1.71
N LEU A 46 8.95 -0.30 2.40
CA LEU A 46 7.55 -0.54 2.71
C LEU A 46 6.95 0.52 3.66
N TRP A 47 7.78 1.34 4.31
CA TRP A 47 7.33 2.53 5.03
C TRP A 47 6.65 3.57 4.14
N LEU A 48 6.85 3.51 2.83
CA LEU A 48 6.16 4.38 1.89
C LEU A 48 4.67 4.01 1.73
N LEU A 49 4.28 2.76 1.95
CA LEU A 49 2.88 2.34 1.82
C LEU A 49 1.93 3.06 2.78
N PRO A 50 2.23 3.23 4.09
CA PRO A 50 1.41 4.06 4.97
C PRO A 50 1.29 5.52 4.51
N VAL A 51 2.36 6.10 4.01
CA VAL A 51 2.34 7.49 3.50
C VAL A 51 1.44 7.59 2.27
N LEU A 52 1.58 6.67 1.32
CA LEU A 52 0.76 6.61 0.13
C LEU A 52 -0.71 6.30 0.47
N GLY A 53 -0.94 5.38 1.42
CA GLY A 53 -2.25 5.09 1.96
C GLY A 53 -2.92 6.33 2.58
N ALA A 54 -2.16 7.11 3.35
CA ALA A 54 -2.65 8.37 3.93
C ALA A 54 -3.05 9.41 2.85
N LEU A 55 -2.30 9.50 1.74
CA LEU A 55 -2.67 10.37 0.62
C LEU A 55 -3.97 9.91 -0.05
N VAL A 56 -4.16 8.60 -0.20
CA VAL A 56 -5.42 8.03 -0.73
C VAL A 56 -6.58 8.31 0.22
N VAL A 57 -6.39 8.15 1.55
CA VAL A 57 -7.39 8.51 2.58
C VAL A 57 -7.73 10.00 2.49
N ALA A 58 -6.72 10.88 2.45
CA ALA A 58 -6.94 12.32 2.36
C ALA A 58 -7.74 12.71 1.11
N SER A 59 -7.46 12.07 -0.03
CA SER A 59 -8.22 12.23 -1.26
C SER A 59 -9.69 11.80 -1.09
N GLY A 60 -9.93 10.67 -0.44
CA GLY A 60 -11.26 10.15 -0.14
C GLY A 60 -12.04 11.05 0.81
N VAL A 61 -11.41 11.49 1.90
CA VAL A 61 -12.00 12.44 2.87
C VAL A 61 -12.35 13.77 2.18
N GLY A 62 -11.46 14.28 1.32
CA GLY A 62 -11.74 15.49 0.54
C GLY A 62 -13.02 15.37 -0.28
N LEU A 63 -13.23 14.22 -0.95
CA LEU A 63 -14.45 13.94 -1.72
C LEU A 63 -15.68 13.81 -0.81
N LEU A 64 -15.57 13.16 0.34
CA LEU A 64 -16.68 13.00 1.30
C LEU A 64 -17.10 14.32 1.92
N ALA A 65 -16.14 15.17 2.29
CA ALA A 65 -16.38 16.46 2.92
C ALA A 65 -16.83 17.55 1.93
N SER A 66 -16.70 17.30 0.62
CA SER A 66 -17.04 18.29 -0.40
C SER A 66 -18.54 18.58 -0.45
N ARG A 67 -18.90 19.86 -0.45
CA ARG A 67 -20.28 20.30 -0.72
C ARG A 67 -20.63 20.08 -2.19
N PRO A 68 -21.90 19.87 -2.57
CA PRO A 68 -22.31 19.58 -3.94
C PRO A 68 -21.70 20.52 -5.00
N GLY A 69 -21.60 21.81 -4.71
CA GLY A 69 -21.03 22.80 -5.65
C GLY A 69 -19.49 22.76 -5.77
N ARG A 70 -18.78 22.15 -4.83
CA ARG A 70 -17.30 22.03 -4.82
C ARG A 70 -16.79 20.65 -5.14
N ALA A 71 -17.68 19.66 -5.24
CA ALA A 71 -17.29 18.27 -5.44
C ALA A 71 -16.44 18.06 -6.72
N ARG A 72 -16.75 18.81 -7.79
CA ARG A 72 -15.97 18.75 -9.03
C ARG A 72 -14.55 19.30 -8.84
N ALA A 73 -14.41 20.46 -8.21
CA ALA A 73 -13.09 21.06 -7.94
C ALA A 73 -12.23 20.17 -7.04
N VAL A 74 -12.83 19.47 -6.07
CA VAL A 74 -12.11 18.49 -5.26
C VAL A 74 -11.74 17.26 -6.07
N ALA A 75 -12.64 16.72 -6.89
CA ALA A 75 -12.38 15.53 -7.71
C ALA A 75 -11.27 15.77 -8.76
N SER A 76 -11.10 17.01 -9.24
CA SER A 76 -10.08 17.33 -10.24
C SER A 76 -8.65 17.21 -9.74
N TRP A 77 -8.40 17.28 -8.44
CA TRP A 77 -7.08 17.05 -7.85
C TRP A 77 -7.01 15.75 -7.01
N ALA A 78 -8.10 15.42 -6.29
CA ALA A 78 -8.13 14.22 -5.43
C ALA A 78 -8.07 12.92 -6.25
N GLY A 79 -8.74 12.88 -7.42
CA GLY A 79 -8.69 11.73 -8.31
C GLY A 79 -7.29 11.43 -8.84
N PRO A 80 -6.60 12.39 -9.50
CA PRO A 80 -5.22 12.21 -9.95
C PRO A 80 -4.25 11.90 -8.81
N LEU A 81 -4.42 12.51 -7.63
CA LEU A 81 -3.57 12.23 -6.47
C LEU A 81 -3.73 10.78 -5.98
N ALA A 82 -4.97 10.30 -5.84
CA ALA A 82 -5.24 8.92 -5.45
C ALA A 82 -4.75 7.92 -6.51
N PHE A 83 -4.89 8.25 -7.78
CA PHE A 83 -4.37 7.45 -8.89
C PHE A 83 -2.85 7.31 -8.83
N ALA A 84 -2.13 8.43 -8.72
CA ALA A 84 -0.68 8.45 -8.65
C ALA A 84 -0.16 7.71 -7.40
N ALA A 85 -0.75 7.98 -6.23
CA ALA A 85 -0.39 7.29 -5.00
C ALA A 85 -0.63 5.78 -5.10
N GLY A 86 -1.75 5.35 -5.69
CA GLY A 86 -2.07 3.95 -5.91
C GLY A 86 -1.10 3.26 -6.87
N LEU A 87 -0.71 3.91 -7.98
CA LEU A 87 0.28 3.37 -8.92
C LEU A 87 1.67 3.23 -8.29
N ILE A 88 2.12 4.23 -7.54
CA ILE A 88 3.40 4.18 -6.84
C ILE A 88 3.38 3.06 -5.81
N ALA A 89 2.30 2.94 -5.02
CA ALA A 89 2.14 1.88 -4.04
C ALA A 89 2.12 0.48 -4.70
N LEU A 90 1.46 0.35 -5.86
CA LEU A 90 1.46 -0.88 -6.65
C LEU A 90 2.89 -1.26 -7.07
N GLY A 91 3.66 -0.30 -7.59
CA GLY A 91 5.06 -0.52 -7.98
C GLY A 91 5.91 -1.03 -6.82
N PHE A 92 5.81 -0.40 -5.64
CA PHE A 92 6.54 -0.83 -4.44
C PHE A 92 6.08 -2.20 -3.92
N ALA A 93 4.77 -2.48 -3.92
CA ALA A 93 4.25 -3.76 -3.47
C ALA A 93 4.68 -4.91 -4.39
N VAL A 94 4.64 -4.70 -5.70
CA VAL A 94 5.11 -5.68 -6.70
C VAL A 94 6.61 -5.89 -6.57
N TRP A 95 7.38 -4.80 -6.47
CA TRP A 95 8.84 -4.90 -6.36
C TRP A 95 9.27 -5.66 -5.09
N ALA A 96 8.63 -5.40 -3.95
CA ALA A 96 8.89 -6.14 -2.70
C ALA A 96 8.56 -7.65 -2.81
N GLY A 97 7.64 -8.02 -3.71
CA GLY A 97 7.30 -9.42 -3.97
C GLY A 97 8.21 -10.12 -4.98
N LEU A 98 8.94 -9.38 -5.82
CA LEU A 98 9.81 -9.95 -6.86
C LEU A 98 11.16 -10.44 -6.32
N ASP A 99 11.65 -9.84 -5.24
CA ASP A 99 12.92 -10.25 -4.60
C ASP A 99 12.69 -10.40 -3.08
N PRO A 100 11.98 -11.46 -2.66
CA PRO A 100 11.66 -11.70 -1.27
C PRO A 100 12.90 -12.23 -0.54
N SER A 101 13.81 -11.35 -0.16
CA SER A 101 14.97 -11.68 0.65
C SER A 101 14.92 -10.93 1.98
N VAL A 102 15.10 -11.65 3.08
CA VAL A 102 15.27 -11.08 4.41
C VAL A 102 16.71 -11.30 4.84
N THR A 103 17.35 -10.24 5.29
CA THR A 103 18.70 -10.33 5.83
C THR A 103 18.63 -10.88 7.26
N LEU A 104 18.96 -12.15 7.44
CA LEU A 104 19.10 -12.77 8.75
C LEU A 104 20.47 -12.42 9.34
N ARG A 105 20.50 -12.00 10.61
CA ARG A 105 21.72 -11.86 11.37
C ARG A 105 22.00 -13.18 12.09
N VAL A 106 22.96 -13.92 11.58
CA VAL A 106 23.41 -15.18 12.17
C VAL A 106 24.70 -14.93 12.91
N ALA A 107 24.74 -15.29 14.21
CA ALA A 107 25.98 -15.27 14.98
C ALA A 107 26.72 -16.61 14.76
N VAL A 108 27.84 -16.56 14.04
CA VAL A 108 28.75 -17.68 13.87
C VAL A 108 30.06 -17.34 14.53
N ASP A 109 30.49 -18.14 15.51
CA ASP A 109 31.76 -17.95 16.25
C ASP A 109 31.98 -16.55 16.85
N GLY A 110 30.90 -15.90 17.31
CA GLY A 110 30.94 -14.57 17.92
C GLY A 110 30.98 -13.42 16.92
N VAL A 111 30.94 -13.68 15.62
CA VAL A 111 30.82 -12.70 14.54
C VAL A 111 29.40 -12.72 14.02
N THR A 112 28.76 -11.54 13.97
CA THR A 112 27.41 -11.42 13.40
C THR A 112 27.53 -11.21 11.90
N GLU A 113 27.21 -12.22 11.13
CA GLU A 113 27.14 -12.11 9.68
C GLU A 113 25.69 -11.92 9.21
N SER A 114 25.53 -11.10 8.17
CA SER A 114 24.25 -10.86 7.52
C SER A 114 24.13 -11.77 6.29
N VAL A 115 23.29 -12.78 6.38
CA VAL A 115 23.09 -13.75 5.29
C VAL A 115 21.70 -13.55 4.69
N PRO A 116 21.59 -13.36 3.36
CA PRO A 116 20.28 -13.35 2.70
C PRO A 116 19.66 -14.75 2.79
N ALA A 117 18.45 -14.84 3.32
CA ALA A 117 17.70 -16.08 3.38
C ALA A 117 16.47 -15.99 2.46
N PRO A 118 16.17 -17.03 1.69
CA PRO A 118 14.92 -17.12 0.95
C PRO A 118 13.76 -17.18 1.95
N VAL A 119 12.67 -16.48 1.63
CA VAL A 119 11.46 -16.41 2.45
C VAL A 119 10.24 -16.69 1.59
N ASP A 120 9.21 -17.24 2.20
CA ASP A 120 7.91 -17.40 1.56
C ASP A 120 7.06 -16.14 1.75
N LEU A 121 6.30 -15.78 0.71
CA LEU A 121 5.40 -14.64 0.75
C LEU A 121 4.12 -14.97 1.51
N ALA A 122 3.81 -14.18 2.54
CA ALA A 122 2.56 -14.28 3.28
C ALA A 122 1.40 -13.58 2.53
N PRO A 123 0.13 -13.88 2.89
CA PRO A 123 -1.05 -13.32 2.21
C PRO A 123 -1.08 -11.79 2.11
N ALA A 124 -0.50 -11.07 3.08
CA ALA A 124 -0.45 -9.60 3.05
C ALA A 124 0.38 -9.07 1.86
N ALA A 125 1.46 -9.77 1.48
CA ALA A 125 2.28 -9.41 0.34
C ALA A 125 1.52 -9.51 -0.99
N PHE A 126 0.59 -10.46 -1.12
CA PHE A 126 -0.29 -10.58 -2.29
C PHE A 126 -1.46 -9.60 -2.25
N ALA A 127 -1.97 -9.27 -1.06
CA ALA A 127 -3.09 -8.34 -0.91
C ALA A 127 -2.68 -6.89 -1.26
N ALA A 128 -1.44 -6.49 -0.95
CA ALA A 128 -0.98 -5.12 -1.14
C ALA A 128 -1.07 -4.63 -2.60
N PRO A 129 -0.56 -5.35 -3.63
CA PRO A 129 -0.70 -4.91 -5.01
C PRO A 129 -2.15 -4.86 -5.48
N VAL A 130 -3.02 -5.74 -4.98
CA VAL A 130 -4.46 -5.73 -5.32
C VAL A 130 -5.12 -4.47 -4.75
N VAL A 131 -4.89 -4.16 -3.48
CA VAL A 131 -5.46 -2.96 -2.83
C VAL A 131 -4.94 -1.69 -3.49
N ALA A 132 -3.63 -1.62 -3.79
CA ALA A 132 -3.01 -0.49 -4.47
C ALA A 132 -3.57 -0.29 -5.89
N GLY A 133 -3.73 -1.37 -6.65
CA GLY A 133 -4.33 -1.35 -7.99
C GLY A 133 -5.78 -0.87 -7.97
N LEU A 134 -6.58 -1.34 -7.01
CA LEU A 134 -7.96 -0.88 -6.82
C LEU A 134 -8.01 0.61 -6.45
N ALA A 135 -7.13 1.09 -5.58
CA ALA A 135 -7.04 2.51 -5.23
C ALA A 135 -6.71 3.36 -6.46
N ALA A 136 -5.77 2.92 -7.31
CA ALA A 136 -5.45 3.58 -8.56
C ALA A 136 -6.66 3.62 -9.52
N LEU A 137 -7.36 2.51 -9.70
CA LEU A 137 -8.53 2.44 -10.59
C LEU A 137 -9.66 3.36 -10.12
N VAL A 138 -9.96 3.38 -8.82
CA VAL A 138 -10.99 4.26 -8.23
C VAL A 138 -10.57 5.73 -8.39
N GLY A 139 -9.29 6.05 -8.17
CA GLY A 139 -8.71 7.38 -8.40
C GLY A 139 -8.83 7.84 -9.86
N ALA A 140 -8.49 6.95 -10.81
CA ALA A 140 -8.65 7.21 -12.25
C ALA A 140 -10.11 7.47 -12.62
N GLY A 141 -11.03 6.67 -12.09
CA GLY A 141 -12.47 6.84 -12.30
C GLY A 141 -12.98 8.20 -11.80
N ALA A 142 -12.51 8.64 -10.62
CA ALA A 142 -12.84 9.95 -10.07
C ALA A 142 -12.30 11.09 -10.94
N ALA A 143 -11.05 10.98 -11.38
CA ALA A 143 -10.41 11.95 -12.28
C ALA A 143 -11.17 12.06 -13.63
N TRP A 144 -11.55 10.92 -14.20
CA TRP A 144 -12.26 10.89 -15.46
C TRP A 144 -13.67 11.46 -15.37
N ALA A 145 -14.41 11.08 -14.31
CA ALA A 145 -15.75 11.62 -14.07
C ALA A 145 -15.75 13.15 -13.91
N SER A 146 -14.70 13.73 -13.31
CA SER A 146 -14.57 15.19 -13.15
C SER A 146 -14.36 15.94 -14.47
N ARG A 147 -13.81 15.28 -15.51
CA ARG A 147 -13.54 15.88 -16.83
C ARG A 147 -14.75 15.85 -17.77
N ARG A 148 -15.70 14.93 -17.53
CA ARG A 148 -16.86 14.73 -18.42
C ARG A 148 -18.08 15.58 -18.08
N GLN A 149 -18.10 16.22 -16.92
CA GLN A 149 -19.17 17.09 -16.45
C GLN A 149 -18.81 18.57 -16.64
#